data_a78c91cf66be02ea925eedb6fdf4cbda
#
_entry.id   a78c91cf66be02ea925eedb6fdf4cbda
#
_cell.length_a   1.000
_cell.length_b   1.000
_cell.length_c   1.000
_cell.angle_alpha   90.00
_cell.angle_beta   90.00
_cell.angle_gamma   90.00
#
_symmetry.space_group_name_H-M   'P 1'
#
loop_
_entity.id
_entity.type
_entity.pdbx_description
1 polymer ?
#
loop_
_entity_poly.entity_id
_entity_poly.type
_entity_poly.pdbx_seq_one_letter_code
_entity_poly.pdbx_strand_id
1 'polypeptide(L)'
;LGYTDDGALNFISGPAYLPWQLMGNLDSYFSLTDKAYVDKRLELGKKIIDRELELDMTPIQQGCSGQVPSTILRVLPHTNAYNVPSWCGFPVTYQIDPLDKNFRKFGMALLEKQRQLFGAHHYYACDPFHENKPPIKGDKYLQNVGKAISEMYTAFDSQAVWVMQAWSLREPIVKAVDKDKLLILDIDGSKCEKTDGFWGYNFISGTLNNFGDRNTLHGSIDALAENKFMEEREKYPNIVGTGLFMEGIFQNPLYFDLASDMLTRSDKPELDSWLKDYARRRYGSDEACLFEAVKDMHETCYSKNCTGRET
;
A
#
# COMPACT_ATOMS: atom_id res chain seq x y z
N LEU A 1 -14.98 -2.98 22.51
CA LEU A 1 -13.82 -2.96 23.40
C LEU A 1 -13.98 -2.04 24.62
N GLY A 2 -15.04 -1.22 24.69
CA GLY A 2 -15.31 -0.31 25.82
C GLY A 2 -14.92 1.16 25.59
N TYR A 3 -14.54 1.53 24.40
CA TYR A 3 -14.46 2.94 24.01
C TYR A 3 -15.86 3.52 23.80
N THR A 4 -16.03 4.80 24.15
CA THR A 4 -17.22 5.57 23.75
C THR A 4 -17.11 5.99 22.28
N ASP A 5 -18.24 6.33 21.66
CA ASP A 5 -18.27 6.85 20.28
C ASP A 5 -17.39 8.11 20.17
N ASP A 6 -17.47 9.03 21.11
CA ASP A 6 -16.63 10.24 21.15
C ASP A 6 -15.14 9.89 21.28
N GLY A 7 -14.79 8.90 22.08
CA GLY A 7 -13.41 8.44 22.22
C GLY A 7 -12.88 7.82 20.94
N ALA A 8 -13.70 7.11 20.17
CA ALA A 8 -13.35 6.55 18.87
C ALA A 8 -13.22 7.65 17.80
N LEU A 9 -14.17 8.60 17.75
CA LEU A 9 -14.11 9.73 16.80
C LEU A 9 -12.89 10.62 17.04
N ASN A 10 -12.56 10.88 18.31
CA ASN A 10 -11.38 11.67 18.65
C ASN A 10 -10.05 10.99 18.25
N PHE A 11 -10.01 9.67 18.19
CA PHE A 11 -8.85 8.92 17.74
C PHE A 11 -8.69 8.95 16.22
N ILE A 12 -9.79 9.00 15.46
CA ILE A 12 -9.75 9.00 14.00
C ILE A 12 -9.30 10.39 13.53
N SER A 13 -8.21 10.42 12.75
CA SER A 13 -7.73 11.66 12.13
C SER A 13 -8.67 12.14 11.03
N GLY A 14 -8.61 13.43 10.73
CA GLY A 14 -9.38 14.03 9.64
C GLY A 14 -9.08 13.38 8.29
N PRO A 15 -9.98 13.56 7.30
CA PRO A 15 -9.94 12.82 6.02
C PRO A 15 -8.62 12.91 5.26
N ALA A 16 -7.95 14.07 5.33
CA ALA A 16 -6.66 14.29 4.66
C ALA A 16 -5.50 13.49 5.29
N TYR A 17 -5.67 12.97 6.50
CA TYR A 17 -4.62 12.32 7.29
C TYR A 17 -4.86 10.82 7.49
N LEU A 18 -6.02 10.30 7.06
CA LEU A 18 -6.39 8.88 7.24
C LEU A 18 -5.38 7.88 6.64
N PRO A 19 -4.76 8.11 5.47
CA PRO A 19 -3.79 7.16 4.93
C PRO A 19 -2.62 6.92 5.90
N TRP A 20 -2.07 7.98 6.48
CA TRP A 20 -0.96 7.88 7.45
C TRP A 20 -1.38 7.31 8.81
N GLN A 21 -2.63 7.52 9.21
CA GLN A 21 -3.17 6.83 10.38
C GLN A 21 -3.27 5.32 10.15
N LEU A 22 -3.75 4.88 8.99
CA LEU A 22 -3.82 3.46 8.66
C LEU A 22 -2.42 2.80 8.62
N MET A 23 -1.37 3.58 8.33
CA MET A 23 0.04 3.16 8.43
C MET A 23 0.58 3.18 9.87
N GLY A 24 -0.15 3.74 10.84
CA GLY A 24 0.23 3.80 12.25
C GLY A 24 1.12 4.99 12.63
N ASN A 25 1.34 5.96 11.73
CA ASN A 25 2.31 7.03 11.89
C ASN A 25 1.75 8.25 12.63
N LEU A 26 0.45 8.48 12.57
CA LEU A 26 -0.25 9.55 13.30
C LEU A 26 -1.64 9.11 13.73
N ASP A 27 -2.24 9.81 14.67
CA ASP A 27 -3.65 9.69 15.06
C ASP A 27 -4.15 11.01 15.66
N SER A 28 -5.44 11.09 15.88
CA SER A 28 -6.09 12.21 16.63
C SER A 28 -5.79 13.60 16.05
N TYR A 29 -5.39 13.69 14.78
CA TYR A 29 -5.03 14.96 14.14
C TYR A 29 -6.20 15.49 13.31
N PHE A 30 -6.69 16.69 13.64
CA PHE A 30 -7.95 17.22 13.09
C PHE A 30 -9.08 16.20 13.11
N SER A 31 -9.27 15.58 14.27
CA SER A 31 -10.20 14.46 14.49
C SER A 31 -11.59 14.73 13.95
N LEU A 32 -12.26 13.67 13.56
CA LEU A 32 -13.65 13.72 13.14
C LEU A 32 -14.54 14.00 14.35
N THR A 33 -15.47 14.94 14.21
CA THR A 33 -16.47 15.27 15.24
C THR A 33 -17.88 14.83 14.85
N ASP A 34 -18.06 14.38 13.62
CA ASP A 34 -19.36 14.06 13.04
C ASP A 34 -19.45 12.59 12.61
N LYS A 35 -20.27 11.83 13.34
CA LYS A 35 -20.59 10.45 13.00
C LYS A 35 -21.23 10.31 11.61
N ALA A 36 -21.99 11.29 11.14
CA ALA A 36 -22.61 11.24 9.82
C ALA A 36 -21.58 11.18 8.69
N TYR A 37 -20.40 11.75 8.88
CA TYR A 37 -19.29 11.57 7.93
C TYR A 37 -18.84 10.10 7.85
N VAL A 38 -18.68 9.45 9.02
CA VAL A 38 -18.29 8.03 9.09
C VAL A 38 -19.32 7.15 8.39
N ASP A 39 -20.61 7.39 8.66
CA ASP A 39 -21.70 6.63 8.06
C ASP A 39 -21.73 6.76 6.53
N LYS A 40 -21.54 7.97 6.00
CA LYS A 40 -21.43 8.21 4.54
C LYS A 40 -20.20 7.50 3.92
N ARG A 41 -19.07 7.47 4.62
CA ARG A 41 -17.87 6.76 4.15
C ARG A 41 -18.07 5.26 4.18
N LEU A 42 -18.78 4.74 5.17
CA LEU A 42 -19.14 3.31 5.22
C LEU A 42 -20.04 2.92 4.03
N GLU A 43 -21.07 3.73 3.73
CA GLU A 43 -21.93 3.49 2.55
C GLU A 43 -21.12 3.52 1.24
N LEU A 44 -20.22 4.49 1.09
CA LEU A 44 -19.34 4.58 -0.07
C LEU A 44 -18.42 3.37 -0.16
N GLY A 45 -17.79 2.96 0.96
CA GLY A 45 -16.89 1.80 1.02
C GLY A 45 -17.59 0.51 0.59
N LYS A 46 -18.84 0.30 0.99
CA LYS A 46 -19.64 -0.84 0.53
C LYS A 46 -19.83 -0.82 -0.99
N LYS A 47 -20.25 0.33 -1.54
CA LYS A 47 -20.43 0.49 -3.00
C LYS A 47 -19.13 0.26 -3.80
N ILE A 48 -17.98 0.66 -3.24
CA ILE A 48 -16.67 0.43 -3.86
C ILE A 48 -16.39 -1.07 -3.90
N ILE A 49 -16.52 -1.78 -2.77
CA ILE A 49 -16.29 -3.23 -2.71
C ILE A 49 -17.26 -4.00 -3.61
N ASP A 50 -18.53 -3.66 -3.59
CA ASP A 50 -19.53 -4.26 -4.49
C ASP A 50 -19.09 -4.10 -5.96
N ARG A 51 -18.60 -2.91 -6.33
CA ARG A 51 -18.13 -2.64 -7.68
C ARG A 51 -16.84 -3.37 -8.04
N GLU A 52 -15.90 -3.48 -7.09
CA GLU A 52 -14.68 -4.29 -7.28
C GLU A 52 -15.04 -5.75 -7.57
N LEU A 53 -15.95 -6.32 -6.78
CA LEU A 53 -16.42 -7.71 -6.98
C LEU A 53 -17.16 -7.91 -8.32
N GLU A 54 -17.98 -6.95 -8.76
CA GLU A 54 -18.60 -6.98 -10.09
C GLU A 54 -17.59 -7.01 -11.25
N LEU A 55 -16.38 -6.51 -11.00
CA LEU A 55 -15.28 -6.47 -11.97
C LEU A 55 -14.27 -7.62 -11.77
N ASP A 56 -14.64 -8.66 -11.02
CA ASP A 56 -13.77 -9.79 -10.66
C ASP A 56 -12.46 -9.36 -9.95
N MET A 57 -12.48 -8.21 -9.26
CA MET A 57 -11.36 -7.74 -8.45
C MET A 57 -11.42 -8.35 -7.06
N THR A 58 -10.27 -8.58 -6.45
CA THR A 58 -10.17 -9.05 -5.06
C THR A 58 -9.82 -7.88 -4.15
N PRO A 59 -10.73 -7.43 -3.26
CA PRO A 59 -10.43 -6.36 -2.33
C PRO A 59 -9.33 -6.75 -1.34
N ILE A 60 -8.35 -5.87 -1.12
CA ILE A 60 -7.39 -5.98 -0.03
C ILE A 60 -7.89 -5.14 1.13
N GLN A 61 -8.26 -5.79 2.21
CA GLN A 61 -8.83 -5.15 3.39
C GLN A 61 -7.75 -4.67 4.35
N GLN A 62 -8.04 -3.65 5.15
CA GLN A 62 -7.13 -3.17 6.18
C GLN A 62 -6.91 -4.26 7.24
N GLY A 63 -5.66 -4.56 7.51
CA GLY A 63 -5.27 -5.44 8.60
C GLY A 63 -5.07 -4.69 9.92
N CYS A 64 -4.45 -5.36 10.89
CA CYS A 64 -4.22 -4.80 12.22
C CYS A 64 -2.71 -4.68 12.49
N SER A 65 -2.22 -3.44 12.60
CA SER A 65 -0.85 -3.12 13.04
C SER A 65 -0.70 -3.01 14.55
N GLY A 66 -1.83 -2.94 15.26
CA GLY A 66 -1.86 -2.73 16.72
C GLY A 66 -1.98 -1.28 17.14
N GLN A 67 -2.15 -0.33 16.23
CA GLN A 67 -2.37 1.08 16.58
C GLN A 67 -3.66 1.25 17.39
N VAL A 68 -3.56 2.01 18.47
CA VAL A 68 -4.65 2.23 19.44
C VAL A 68 -4.61 3.64 20.00
N PRO A 69 -5.74 4.16 20.52
CA PRO A 69 -5.74 5.43 21.25
C PRO A 69 -4.78 5.39 22.45
N SER A 70 -4.20 6.52 22.81
CA SER A 70 -3.32 6.67 23.99
C SER A 70 -3.99 6.24 25.30
N THR A 71 -5.34 6.21 25.32
CA THR A 71 -6.16 5.78 26.46
C THR A 71 -6.36 4.27 26.57
N ILE A 72 -5.64 3.47 25.75
CA ILE A 72 -5.83 2.00 25.69
C ILE A 72 -5.76 1.33 27.08
N LEU A 73 -4.86 1.77 27.95
CA LEU A 73 -4.70 1.19 29.29
C LEU A 73 -5.91 1.40 30.21
N ARG A 74 -6.79 2.35 29.92
CA ARG A 74 -8.08 2.53 30.64
C ARG A 74 -9.09 1.46 30.25
N VAL A 75 -9.02 0.98 28.98
CA VAL A 75 -9.95 0.01 28.39
C VAL A 75 -9.44 -1.42 28.53
N LEU A 76 -8.15 -1.61 28.33
CA LEU A 76 -7.44 -2.89 28.44
C LEU A 76 -6.28 -2.73 29.44
N PRO A 77 -6.53 -2.78 30.76
CA PRO A 77 -5.48 -2.73 31.78
C PRO A 77 -4.45 -3.85 31.57
N HIS A 78 -3.20 -3.59 31.92
CA HIS A 78 -2.09 -4.54 31.79
C HIS A 78 -1.69 -4.92 30.35
N THR A 79 -2.13 -4.13 29.34
CA THR A 79 -1.66 -4.28 27.97
C THR A 79 -0.24 -3.72 27.85
N ASN A 80 0.65 -4.48 27.20
CA ASN A 80 1.95 -3.97 26.80
C ASN A 80 1.76 -3.12 25.53
N ALA A 81 1.61 -1.81 25.73
CA ALA A 81 1.55 -0.82 24.66
C ALA A 81 2.76 0.10 24.75
N TYR A 82 3.29 0.50 23.62
CA TYR A 82 4.47 1.35 23.53
C TYR A 82 4.22 2.59 22.69
N ASN A 83 5.02 3.62 22.92
CA ASN A 83 5.03 4.82 22.11
C ASN A 83 5.75 4.56 20.79
N VAL A 84 5.07 4.85 19.70
CA VAL A 84 5.70 4.95 18.38
C VAL A 84 6.30 6.35 18.28
N PRO A 85 7.57 6.50 17.90
CA PRO A 85 8.21 7.80 17.82
C PRO A 85 7.48 8.79 16.90
N SER A 86 7.67 10.08 17.15
CA SER A 86 7.18 11.16 16.27
C SER A 86 7.64 10.91 14.83
N TRP A 87 6.69 11.03 13.90
CA TRP A 87 6.89 10.93 12.47
C TRP A 87 6.58 12.28 11.82
N CYS A 88 7.50 12.82 11.02
CA CYS A 88 7.33 14.09 10.31
C CYS A 88 6.84 15.27 11.18
N GLY A 89 7.23 15.31 12.46
CA GLY A 89 6.81 16.34 13.39
C GLY A 89 5.42 16.14 14.03
N PHE A 90 4.69 15.07 13.67
CA PHE A 90 3.43 14.72 14.33
C PHE A 90 3.67 14.14 15.73
N PRO A 91 2.69 14.23 16.65
CA PRO A 91 2.78 13.63 17.97
C PRO A 91 3.06 12.12 17.92
N VAL A 92 3.59 11.58 19.01
CA VAL A 92 3.75 10.14 19.19
C VAL A 92 2.40 9.42 19.15
N THR A 93 2.36 8.25 18.55
CA THR A 93 1.21 7.35 18.55
C THR A 93 1.42 6.18 19.50
N TYR A 94 0.40 5.34 19.70
CA TYR A 94 0.46 4.18 20.58
C TYR A 94 0.16 2.91 19.79
N GLN A 95 0.92 1.86 20.08
CA GLN A 95 0.67 0.53 19.53
C GLN A 95 0.72 -0.51 20.64
N ILE A 96 -0.17 -1.51 20.56
CA ILE A 96 -0.05 -2.74 21.34
C ILE A 96 1.09 -3.56 20.76
N ASP A 97 1.98 -4.06 21.61
CA ASP A 97 3.04 -4.97 21.19
C ASP A 97 2.38 -6.22 20.56
N PRO A 98 2.76 -6.62 19.33
CA PRO A 98 2.22 -7.82 18.70
C PRO A 98 2.37 -9.10 19.53
N LEU A 99 3.30 -9.14 20.48
CA LEU A 99 3.50 -10.26 21.39
C LEU A 99 2.58 -10.22 22.63
N ASP A 100 1.84 -9.13 22.84
CA ASP A 100 0.86 -9.04 23.93
C ASP A 100 -0.44 -9.79 23.56
N LYS A 101 -1.01 -10.52 24.50
CA LYS A 101 -2.28 -11.24 24.33
C LYS A 101 -3.45 -10.36 23.87
N ASN A 102 -3.44 -9.09 24.26
CA ASN A 102 -4.46 -8.12 23.89
C ASN A 102 -4.31 -7.64 22.44
N PHE A 103 -3.15 -7.78 21.80
CA PHE A 103 -2.98 -7.54 20.37
C PHE A 103 -3.91 -8.44 19.56
N ARG A 104 -3.85 -9.76 19.80
CA ARG A 104 -4.72 -10.72 19.11
C ARG A 104 -6.21 -10.45 19.40
N LYS A 105 -6.57 -10.15 20.65
CA LYS A 105 -7.96 -9.81 21.04
C LYS A 105 -8.46 -8.59 20.29
N PHE A 106 -7.65 -7.54 20.21
CA PHE A 106 -7.97 -6.30 19.50
C PHE A 106 -8.08 -6.55 18.00
N GLY A 107 -7.08 -7.19 17.41
CA GLY A 107 -7.05 -7.48 15.98
C GLY A 107 -8.22 -8.35 15.53
N MET A 108 -8.53 -9.42 16.25
CA MET A 108 -9.68 -10.29 15.96
C MET A 108 -11.00 -9.52 16.01
N ALA A 109 -11.19 -8.62 16.98
CA ALA A 109 -12.41 -7.80 17.08
C ALA A 109 -12.52 -6.79 15.90
N LEU A 110 -11.40 -6.22 15.46
CA LEU A 110 -11.36 -5.32 14.31
C LEU A 110 -11.70 -6.08 13.01
N LEU A 111 -11.04 -7.19 12.76
CA LEU A 111 -11.24 -8.02 11.57
C LEU A 111 -12.67 -8.58 11.51
N GLU A 112 -13.22 -9.02 12.64
CA GLU A 112 -14.60 -9.49 12.71
C GLU A 112 -15.60 -8.38 12.38
N LYS A 113 -15.37 -7.17 12.90
CA LYS A 113 -16.24 -6.03 12.57
C LYS A 113 -16.15 -5.67 11.09
N GLN A 114 -14.97 -5.71 10.53
CA GLN A 114 -14.74 -5.46 9.10
C GLN A 114 -15.44 -6.51 8.24
N ARG A 115 -15.34 -7.81 8.60
CA ARG A 115 -16.06 -8.89 7.93
C ARG A 115 -17.57 -8.69 7.94
N GLN A 116 -18.14 -8.25 9.06
CA GLN A 116 -19.57 -7.94 9.17
C GLN A 116 -20.01 -6.79 8.26
N LEU A 117 -19.15 -5.81 8.04
CA LEU A 117 -19.47 -4.61 7.28
C LEU A 117 -19.23 -4.78 5.77
N PHE A 118 -18.20 -5.53 5.37
CA PHE A 118 -17.68 -5.57 4.01
C PHE A 118 -17.53 -6.98 3.42
N GLY A 119 -17.78 -8.03 4.20
CA GLY A 119 -17.52 -9.41 3.77
C GLY A 119 -16.09 -9.89 4.05
N ALA A 120 -15.82 -11.14 3.71
CA ALA A 120 -14.49 -11.75 3.80
C ALA A 120 -13.84 -11.81 2.41
N HIS A 121 -12.66 -11.25 2.25
CA HIS A 121 -11.93 -11.21 0.98
C HIS A 121 -10.54 -11.81 1.07
N HIS A 122 -10.19 -12.37 2.21
CA HIS A 122 -8.98 -13.16 2.48
C HIS A 122 -7.64 -12.42 2.41
N TYR A 123 -7.56 -11.19 1.91
CA TYR A 123 -6.33 -10.40 1.82
C TYR A 123 -6.38 -9.23 2.82
N TYR A 124 -5.35 -9.17 3.69
CA TYR A 124 -5.31 -8.19 4.79
C TYR A 124 -3.98 -7.42 4.77
N ALA A 125 -4.04 -6.11 4.50
CA ALA A 125 -2.86 -5.25 4.42
C ALA A 125 -2.42 -4.79 5.81
N CYS A 126 -1.16 -5.00 6.13
CA CYS A 126 -0.56 -4.51 7.37
C CYS A 126 0.95 -4.42 7.24
N ASP A 127 1.51 -3.27 7.58
CA ASP A 127 2.94 -3.01 7.60
C ASP A 127 3.39 -2.69 9.03
N PRO A 128 3.90 -3.68 9.80
CA PRO A 128 4.37 -3.44 11.15
C PRO A 128 5.61 -2.53 11.14
N PHE A 129 5.60 -1.52 11.98
CA PHE A 129 6.70 -0.54 12.11
C PHE A 129 6.97 0.25 10.81
N HIS A 130 5.91 0.60 10.07
CA HIS A 130 6.02 1.37 8.83
C HIS A 130 6.71 2.70 9.09
N GLU A 131 7.83 2.96 8.37
CA GLU A 131 8.69 4.13 8.56
C GLU A 131 9.12 4.42 10.02
N ASN A 132 9.04 3.41 10.88
CA ASN A 132 9.28 3.50 12.30
C ASN A 132 10.23 2.40 12.80
N LYS A 133 10.69 2.53 14.03
CA LYS A 133 11.58 1.54 14.67
C LYS A 133 10.77 0.63 15.57
N PRO A 134 11.05 -0.69 15.56
CA PRO A 134 10.45 -1.59 16.54
C PRO A 134 10.88 -1.21 17.97
N PRO A 135 10.02 -1.43 18.97
CA PRO A 135 10.33 -1.08 20.37
C PRO A 135 11.46 -1.91 20.95
N ILE A 136 11.67 -3.12 20.45
CA ILE A 136 12.72 -4.04 20.85
C ILE A 136 13.59 -4.36 19.63
N LYS A 137 14.89 -4.26 19.80
CA LYS A 137 15.88 -4.57 18.75
C LYS A 137 16.14 -6.07 18.67
N GLY A 138 16.51 -6.53 17.48
CA GLY A 138 17.01 -7.87 17.21
C GLY A 138 16.04 -8.76 16.45
N ASP A 139 16.63 -9.66 15.66
CA ASP A 139 15.89 -10.52 14.70
C ASP A 139 14.91 -11.46 15.41
N LYS A 140 15.25 -11.95 16.60
CA LYS A 140 14.35 -12.84 17.34
C LYS A 140 13.03 -12.16 17.72
N TYR A 141 13.06 -10.87 18.10
CA TYR A 141 11.84 -10.12 18.34
C TYR A 141 11.02 -9.96 17.05
N LEU A 142 11.68 -9.57 15.96
CA LEU A 142 11.03 -9.39 14.65
C LEU A 142 10.42 -10.70 14.11
N GLN A 143 11.12 -11.82 14.26
CA GLN A 143 10.57 -13.15 13.92
C GLN A 143 9.30 -13.47 14.73
N ASN A 144 9.32 -13.23 16.02
CA ASN A 144 8.16 -13.45 16.88
C ASN A 144 6.99 -12.53 16.50
N VAL A 145 7.24 -11.27 16.12
CA VAL A 145 6.23 -10.34 15.60
C VAL A 145 5.59 -10.89 14.32
N GLY A 146 6.41 -11.30 13.34
CA GLY A 146 5.92 -11.89 12.09
C GLY A 146 5.01 -13.09 12.35
N LYS A 147 5.47 -14.00 13.22
CA LYS A 147 4.70 -15.16 13.63
C LYS A 147 3.36 -14.79 14.31
N ALA A 148 3.38 -13.86 15.28
CA ALA A 148 2.18 -13.47 16.02
C ALA A 148 1.10 -12.84 15.12
N ILE A 149 1.51 -11.98 14.18
CA ILE A 149 0.59 -11.36 13.21
C ILE A 149 0.03 -12.41 12.24
N SER A 150 0.89 -13.25 11.67
CA SER A 150 0.46 -14.32 10.75
C SER A 150 -0.50 -15.31 11.42
N GLU A 151 -0.20 -15.74 12.65
CA GLU A 151 -1.06 -16.61 13.43
C GLU A 151 -2.41 -15.97 13.78
N MET A 152 -2.45 -14.66 13.99
CA MET A 152 -3.71 -13.94 14.19
C MET A 152 -4.59 -14.00 12.94
N TYR A 153 -4.03 -13.69 11.76
CA TYR A 153 -4.79 -13.74 10.52
C TYR A 153 -5.26 -15.17 10.20
N THR A 154 -4.37 -16.16 10.29
CA THR A 154 -4.72 -17.55 10.01
C THR A 154 -5.79 -18.10 10.96
N ALA A 155 -5.77 -17.67 12.23
CA ALA A 155 -6.79 -18.05 13.20
C ALA A 155 -8.14 -17.34 12.98
N PHE A 156 -8.13 -16.15 12.37
CA PHE A 156 -9.35 -15.45 11.97
C PHE A 156 -9.94 -16.05 10.69
N ASP A 157 -9.09 -16.35 9.73
CA ASP A 157 -9.45 -16.81 8.40
C ASP A 157 -8.38 -17.79 7.90
N SER A 158 -8.74 -19.06 7.73
CA SER A 158 -7.80 -20.11 7.29
C SER A 158 -7.24 -19.85 5.88
N GLN A 159 -7.92 -19.02 5.06
CA GLN A 159 -7.48 -18.61 3.73
C GLN A 159 -6.71 -17.28 3.73
N ALA A 160 -6.54 -16.65 4.90
CA ALA A 160 -5.91 -15.35 4.99
C ALA A 160 -4.54 -15.31 4.33
N VAL A 161 -4.32 -14.26 3.56
CA VAL A 161 -3.04 -13.84 3.01
C VAL A 161 -2.71 -12.47 3.58
N TRP A 162 -1.59 -12.38 4.27
CA TRP A 162 -1.07 -11.10 4.74
C TRP A 162 -0.43 -10.35 3.59
N VAL A 163 -0.81 -9.10 3.36
CA VAL A 163 -0.26 -8.24 2.31
C VAL A 163 0.66 -7.21 2.94
N MET A 164 1.90 -7.13 2.50
CA MET A 164 2.91 -6.19 3.00
C MET A 164 3.49 -5.36 1.87
N GLN A 165 3.69 -4.07 2.11
CA GLN A 165 4.47 -3.22 1.23
C GLN A 165 5.98 -3.45 1.44
N ALA A 166 6.73 -3.48 0.34
CA ALA A 166 8.18 -3.64 0.41
C ALA A 166 8.90 -2.39 0.96
N TRP A 167 8.22 -1.27 1.14
CA TRP A 167 8.79 0.01 1.58
C TRP A 167 9.54 -0.10 2.92
N SER A 168 8.90 -0.67 3.94
CA SER A 168 9.50 -0.88 5.27
C SER A 168 9.73 -2.35 5.62
N LEU A 169 9.95 -3.19 4.61
CA LEU A 169 10.10 -4.63 4.75
C LEU A 169 11.30 -5.00 5.63
N ARG A 170 11.09 -6.00 6.50
CA ARG A 170 12.14 -6.55 7.37
C ARG A 170 12.24 -8.05 7.17
N GLU A 171 13.37 -8.51 6.67
CA GLU A 171 13.63 -9.92 6.38
C GLU A 171 13.27 -10.88 7.52
N PRO A 172 13.60 -10.60 8.82
CA PRO A 172 13.24 -11.51 9.91
C PRO A 172 11.72 -11.66 10.12
N ILE A 173 10.91 -10.62 9.83
CA ILE A 173 9.45 -10.69 9.87
C ILE A 173 8.96 -11.58 8.72
N VAL A 174 9.40 -11.33 7.51
CA VAL A 174 9.01 -12.07 6.31
C VAL A 174 9.31 -13.56 6.47
N LYS A 175 10.55 -13.90 6.84
CA LYS A 175 10.98 -15.30 6.99
C LYS A 175 10.31 -16.07 8.12
N ALA A 176 9.55 -15.40 8.98
CA ALA A 176 8.78 -16.04 10.05
C ALA A 176 7.33 -16.40 9.63
N VAL A 177 6.95 -16.08 8.40
CA VAL A 177 5.62 -16.33 7.83
C VAL A 177 5.70 -17.43 6.78
N ASP A 178 4.69 -18.26 6.66
CA ASP A 178 4.61 -19.26 5.59
C ASP A 178 4.47 -18.58 4.23
N LYS A 179 5.16 -19.10 3.21
CA LYS A 179 5.27 -18.45 1.89
C LYS A 179 3.93 -18.26 1.19
N ASP A 180 3.00 -19.20 1.36
CA ASP A 180 1.64 -19.15 0.80
C ASP A 180 0.69 -18.21 1.58
N LYS A 181 1.14 -17.69 2.72
CA LYS A 181 0.38 -16.78 3.60
C LYS A 181 0.85 -15.33 3.53
N LEU A 182 1.75 -15.00 2.63
CA LEU A 182 2.29 -13.65 2.47
C LEU A 182 2.35 -13.26 0.99
N LEU A 183 1.86 -12.05 0.70
CA LEU A 183 2.01 -11.37 -0.58
C LEU A 183 2.76 -10.05 -0.36
N ILE A 184 3.84 -9.83 -1.09
CA ILE A 184 4.65 -8.61 -1.00
C ILE A 184 4.33 -7.70 -2.18
N LEU A 185 4.12 -6.41 -1.92
CA LEU A 185 3.92 -5.39 -2.94
C LEU A 185 5.23 -4.58 -3.10
N ASP A 186 5.95 -4.78 -4.18
CA ASP A 186 7.11 -3.95 -4.56
C ASP A 186 6.60 -2.69 -5.24
N ILE A 187 6.11 -1.76 -4.44
CA ILE A 187 5.31 -0.62 -4.91
C ILE A 187 6.06 0.30 -5.89
N ASP A 188 7.37 0.46 -5.73
CA ASP A 188 8.22 1.28 -6.59
C ASP A 188 9.19 0.45 -7.47
N GLY A 189 9.11 -0.88 -7.35
CA GLY A 189 9.95 -1.81 -8.09
C GLY A 189 11.44 -1.73 -7.74
N SER A 190 11.80 -1.22 -6.57
CA SER A 190 13.21 -1.00 -6.18
C SER A 190 13.79 -2.09 -5.28
N LYS A 191 12.99 -3.03 -4.79
CA LYS A 191 13.40 -4.00 -3.77
C LYS A 191 13.61 -5.41 -4.29
N CYS A 192 12.94 -5.77 -5.39
CA CYS A 192 12.99 -7.10 -5.97
C CYS A 192 14.42 -7.59 -6.18
N GLU A 193 15.26 -6.82 -6.88
CA GLU A 193 16.63 -7.21 -7.17
C GLU A 193 17.50 -7.26 -5.89
N LYS A 194 17.33 -6.33 -4.97
CA LYS A 194 18.08 -6.26 -3.69
C LYS A 194 17.83 -7.42 -2.75
N THR A 195 16.67 -8.07 -2.90
CA THR A 195 16.22 -9.19 -2.05
C THR A 195 16.25 -10.53 -2.77
N ASP A 196 16.79 -10.56 -3.99
CA ASP A 196 16.77 -11.73 -4.87
C ASP A 196 15.36 -12.35 -4.97
N GLY A 197 14.40 -11.52 -5.46
CA GLY A 197 13.01 -11.94 -5.61
C GLY A 197 12.31 -12.20 -4.28
N PHE A 198 12.55 -11.34 -3.27
CA PHE A 198 11.93 -11.44 -1.95
C PHE A 198 12.10 -12.80 -1.28
N TRP A 199 13.29 -13.38 -1.40
CA TRP A 199 13.64 -14.70 -0.83
C TRP A 199 12.71 -15.84 -1.26
N GLY A 200 12.06 -15.69 -2.43
CA GLY A 200 11.12 -16.66 -2.98
C GLY A 200 9.71 -16.58 -2.39
N TYR A 201 9.34 -15.48 -1.76
CA TYR A 201 7.93 -15.18 -1.40
C TYR A 201 7.19 -14.59 -2.59
N ASN A 202 5.88 -14.85 -2.68
CA ASN A 202 5.05 -14.27 -3.72
C ASN A 202 5.06 -12.75 -3.66
N PHE A 203 5.21 -12.11 -4.82
CA PHE A 203 5.20 -10.66 -4.89
C PHE A 203 4.54 -10.11 -6.17
N ILE A 204 4.11 -8.87 -6.09
CA ILE A 204 3.66 -8.06 -7.22
C ILE A 204 4.73 -7.00 -7.47
N SER A 205 5.29 -6.98 -8.69
CA SER A 205 6.18 -5.92 -9.13
C SER A 205 5.38 -4.71 -9.57
N GLY A 206 5.78 -3.53 -9.14
CA GLY A 206 5.01 -2.33 -9.35
C GLY A 206 5.79 -1.12 -9.81
N THR A 207 5.05 -0.05 -10.07
CA THR A 207 5.60 1.28 -10.27
C THR A 207 4.79 2.31 -9.52
N LEU A 208 5.49 3.26 -8.90
CA LEU A 208 4.95 4.41 -8.17
C LEU A 208 5.50 5.68 -8.85
N ASN A 209 4.63 6.52 -9.36
CA ASN A 209 5.03 7.79 -9.98
C ASN A 209 4.51 8.98 -9.18
N ASN A 210 3.20 9.06 -8.94
CA ASN A 210 2.59 10.16 -8.20
C ASN A 210 2.46 9.84 -6.70
N PHE A 211 3.09 10.64 -5.86
CA PHE A 211 3.01 10.55 -4.40
C PHE A 211 3.13 11.94 -3.78
N GLY A 212 3.13 12.05 -2.46
CA GLY A 212 3.19 13.32 -1.75
C GLY A 212 4.27 14.26 -2.30
N ASP A 213 3.92 15.52 -2.58
CA ASP A 213 4.73 16.57 -3.21
C ASP A 213 5.20 16.28 -4.66
N ARG A 214 4.75 15.18 -5.27
CA ARG A 214 5.14 14.78 -6.62
C ARG A 214 3.93 14.52 -7.50
N ASN A 215 3.17 15.58 -7.77
CA ASN A 215 1.97 15.54 -8.62
C ASN A 215 2.18 16.28 -9.95
N THR A 216 3.42 16.60 -10.30
CA THR A 216 3.78 17.26 -11.56
C THR A 216 3.99 16.26 -12.69
N LEU A 217 4.13 16.76 -13.91
CA LEU A 217 4.49 15.94 -15.08
C LEU A 217 5.96 15.51 -14.94
N HIS A 218 6.18 14.22 -14.71
CA HIS A 218 7.51 13.64 -14.57
C HIS A 218 7.49 12.14 -14.74
N GLY A 219 8.66 11.54 -14.73
CA GLY A 219 8.86 10.09 -14.81
C GLY A 219 9.45 9.67 -16.16
N SER A 220 10.36 8.72 -16.16
CA SER A 220 11.03 8.28 -17.38
C SER A 220 10.19 7.25 -18.14
N ILE A 221 9.60 7.66 -19.25
CA ILE A 221 8.94 6.72 -20.17
C ILE A 221 9.93 5.88 -20.96
N ASP A 222 11.18 6.35 -21.18
CA ASP A 222 12.25 5.51 -21.70
C ASP A 222 12.50 4.30 -20.80
N ALA A 223 12.59 4.53 -19.47
CA ALA A 223 12.81 3.44 -18.52
C ALA A 223 11.61 2.47 -18.46
N LEU A 224 10.37 2.95 -18.61
CA LEU A 224 9.21 2.08 -18.74
C LEU A 224 9.26 1.23 -20.00
N ALA A 225 9.66 1.83 -21.14
CA ALA A 225 9.76 1.14 -22.43
C ALA A 225 10.83 0.02 -22.43
N GLU A 226 11.82 0.07 -21.54
CA GLU A 226 12.74 -1.05 -21.31
C GLU A 226 12.05 -2.31 -20.76
N ASN A 227 10.81 -2.18 -20.32
CA ASN A 227 9.94 -3.27 -19.86
C ASN A 227 10.57 -4.16 -18.78
N LYS A 228 10.95 -3.57 -17.65
CA LYS A 228 11.49 -4.31 -16.50
C LYS A 228 10.57 -5.44 -16.01
N PHE A 229 9.26 -5.26 -16.14
CA PHE A 229 8.29 -6.29 -15.71
C PHE A 229 8.43 -7.60 -16.50
N MET A 230 8.77 -7.51 -17.79
CA MET A 230 9.08 -8.69 -18.61
C MET A 230 10.34 -9.40 -18.07
N GLU A 231 11.41 -8.65 -17.87
CA GLU A 231 12.70 -9.19 -17.40
C GLU A 231 12.56 -9.82 -16.00
N GLU A 232 11.81 -9.18 -15.12
CA GLU A 232 11.54 -9.73 -13.77
C GLU A 232 10.69 -11.00 -13.81
N ARG A 233 9.66 -11.07 -14.67
CA ARG A 233 8.87 -12.30 -14.87
C ARG A 233 9.70 -13.47 -15.39
N GLU A 234 10.67 -13.21 -16.22
CA GLU A 234 11.59 -14.25 -16.71
C GLU A 234 12.56 -14.72 -15.62
N LYS A 235 13.00 -13.81 -14.76
CA LYS A 235 14.01 -14.08 -13.72
C LYS A 235 13.44 -14.70 -12.46
N TYR A 236 12.24 -14.29 -12.03
CA TYR A 236 11.66 -14.64 -10.73
C TYR A 236 10.36 -15.43 -10.87
N PRO A 237 10.33 -16.74 -10.63
CA PRO A 237 9.14 -17.58 -10.80
C PRO A 237 8.06 -17.32 -9.73
N ASN A 238 8.38 -16.60 -8.66
CA ASN A 238 7.49 -16.23 -7.57
C ASN A 238 6.82 -14.85 -7.76
N ILE A 239 6.98 -14.22 -8.93
CA ILE A 239 6.17 -13.06 -9.31
C ILE A 239 4.77 -13.53 -9.67
N VAL A 240 3.76 -13.01 -8.97
CA VAL A 240 2.36 -13.42 -9.18
C VAL A 240 1.54 -12.35 -9.89
N GLY A 241 2.13 -11.20 -10.16
CA GLY A 241 1.48 -10.10 -10.86
C GLY A 241 2.36 -8.87 -10.99
N THR A 242 1.84 -7.92 -11.72
CA THR A 242 2.40 -6.58 -11.89
C THR A 242 1.33 -5.55 -11.54
N GLY A 243 1.74 -4.36 -11.08
CA GLY A 243 0.79 -3.40 -10.54
C GLY A 243 1.18 -1.94 -10.68
N LEU A 244 0.17 -1.08 -10.57
CA LEU A 244 0.31 0.36 -10.50
C LEU A 244 -0.06 0.80 -9.09
N PHE A 245 0.83 1.54 -8.43
CA PHE A 245 0.65 1.99 -7.05
C PHE A 245 0.66 3.52 -7.01
N MET A 246 -0.52 4.12 -7.19
CA MET A 246 -0.69 5.56 -7.21
C MET A 246 -1.15 6.05 -5.83
N GLU A 247 -0.45 7.03 -5.26
CA GLU A 247 -0.86 7.70 -4.01
C GLU A 247 -1.64 8.99 -4.29
N GLY A 248 -1.30 9.70 -5.37
CA GLY A 248 -1.95 10.96 -5.74
C GLY A 248 -3.24 10.76 -6.52
N ILE A 249 -4.15 11.73 -6.41
CA ILE A 249 -5.39 11.79 -7.21
C ILE A 249 -5.09 12.21 -8.65
N PHE A 250 -4.18 13.17 -8.81
CA PHE A 250 -3.77 13.64 -10.12
C PHE A 250 -2.71 12.72 -10.69
N GLN A 251 -3.00 12.15 -11.85
CA GLN A 251 -2.15 11.16 -12.50
C GLN A 251 -1.49 11.75 -13.75
N ASN A 252 -0.38 11.15 -14.16
CA ASN A 252 0.30 11.43 -15.43
C ASN A 252 -0.23 10.49 -16.52
N PRO A 253 -1.18 10.92 -17.38
CA PRO A 253 -1.83 9.99 -18.33
C PRO A 253 -0.84 9.29 -19.26
N LEU A 254 0.14 10.01 -19.81
CA LEU A 254 1.14 9.44 -20.70
C LEU A 254 1.97 8.36 -20.00
N TYR A 255 2.43 8.63 -18.77
CA TYR A 255 3.20 7.69 -17.97
C TYR A 255 2.40 6.43 -17.65
N PHE A 256 1.17 6.60 -17.13
CA PHE A 256 0.36 5.47 -16.68
C PHE A 256 -0.27 4.67 -17.83
N ASP A 257 -0.53 5.28 -18.99
CA ASP A 257 -0.94 4.53 -20.19
C ASP A 257 0.19 3.59 -20.63
N LEU A 258 1.44 4.08 -20.71
CA LEU A 258 2.56 3.24 -21.04
C LEU A 258 2.83 2.18 -19.95
N ALA A 259 2.81 2.57 -18.67
CA ALA A 259 2.98 1.64 -17.58
C ALA A 259 1.95 0.51 -17.61
N SER A 260 0.68 0.84 -17.86
CA SER A 260 -0.40 -0.15 -17.99
C SER A 260 -0.17 -1.13 -19.15
N ASP A 261 0.33 -0.63 -20.28
CA ASP A 261 0.69 -1.48 -21.42
C ASP A 261 1.86 -2.42 -21.06
N MET A 262 2.87 -1.93 -20.34
CA MET A 262 4.03 -2.73 -19.93
C MET A 262 3.70 -3.84 -18.91
N LEU A 263 2.60 -3.71 -18.14
CA LEU A 263 2.23 -4.76 -17.17
C LEU A 263 2.06 -6.14 -17.81
N THR A 264 1.62 -6.19 -19.06
CA THR A 264 1.27 -7.45 -19.74
C THR A 264 2.11 -7.74 -20.99
N ARG A 265 2.87 -6.77 -21.50
CA ARG A 265 3.70 -6.98 -22.71
C ARG A 265 4.82 -7.97 -22.45
N SER A 266 5.16 -8.72 -23.51
CA SER A 266 6.29 -9.64 -23.57
C SER A 266 7.43 -9.15 -24.47
N ASP A 267 7.37 -7.89 -24.92
CA ASP A 267 8.38 -7.24 -25.77
C ASP A 267 8.64 -5.80 -25.35
N LYS A 268 9.69 -5.21 -25.87
CA LYS A 268 9.96 -3.77 -25.72
C LYS A 268 9.27 -3.02 -26.86
N PRO A 269 8.45 -2.01 -26.58
CA PRO A 269 7.82 -1.22 -27.63
C PRO A 269 8.85 -0.37 -28.37
N GLU A 270 8.62 -0.14 -29.67
CA GLU A 270 9.27 0.97 -30.36
C GLU A 270 8.58 2.26 -29.92
N LEU A 271 9.29 3.11 -29.17
CA LEU A 271 8.70 4.19 -28.40
C LEU A 271 8.06 5.28 -29.26
N ASP A 272 8.69 5.70 -30.36
CA ASP A 272 8.12 6.71 -31.25
C ASP A 272 6.80 6.23 -31.87
N SER A 273 6.72 4.96 -32.25
CA SER A 273 5.47 4.36 -32.76
C SER A 273 4.40 4.31 -31.68
N TRP A 274 4.78 3.94 -30.45
CA TRP A 274 3.86 3.91 -29.33
C TRP A 274 3.32 5.31 -28.99
N LEU A 275 4.17 6.34 -28.97
CA LEU A 275 3.80 7.73 -28.72
C LEU A 275 2.83 8.27 -29.79
N LYS A 276 3.06 7.91 -31.05
CA LYS A 276 2.15 8.26 -32.16
C LYS A 276 0.78 7.63 -31.98
N ASP A 277 0.75 6.33 -31.63
CA ASP A 277 -0.50 5.63 -31.34
C ASP A 277 -1.21 6.18 -30.09
N TYR A 278 -0.47 6.56 -29.05
CA TYR A 278 -0.99 7.25 -27.89
C TYR A 278 -1.67 8.57 -28.27
N ALA A 279 -0.99 9.43 -29.05
CA ALA A 279 -1.53 10.70 -29.50
C ALA A 279 -2.85 10.51 -30.26
N ARG A 280 -2.88 9.57 -31.20
CA ARG A 280 -4.08 9.23 -31.97
C ARG A 280 -5.23 8.76 -31.07
N ARG A 281 -4.99 7.82 -30.17
CA ARG A 281 -6.02 7.30 -29.24
C ARG A 281 -6.53 8.37 -28.28
N ARG A 282 -5.62 9.18 -27.77
CA ARG A 282 -5.95 10.19 -26.76
C ARG A 282 -6.75 11.35 -27.31
N TYR A 283 -6.42 11.81 -28.52
CA TYR A 283 -6.99 13.01 -29.11
C TYR A 283 -7.92 12.74 -30.29
N GLY A 284 -8.03 11.50 -30.74
CA GLY A 284 -8.98 11.11 -31.81
C GLY A 284 -8.59 11.63 -33.21
N SER A 285 -7.31 11.98 -33.44
CA SER A 285 -6.83 12.53 -34.70
C SER A 285 -5.40 12.06 -35.00
N ASP A 286 -5.08 11.96 -36.29
CA ASP A 286 -3.75 11.63 -36.83
C ASP A 286 -2.95 12.88 -37.23
N GLU A 287 -3.32 14.06 -36.75
CA GLU A 287 -2.60 15.28 -37.08
C GLU A 287 -1.16 15.27 -36.51
N ALA A 288 -0.20 15.59 -37.37
CA ALA A 288 1.24 15.55 -37.03
C ALA A 288 1.59 16.38 -35.80
N CYS A 289 0.95 17.55 -35.62
CA CYS A 289 1.18 18.42 -34.47
C CYS A 289 0.86 17.79 -33.12
N LEU A 290 -0.08 16.84 -33.07
CA LEU A 290 -0.42 16.12 -31.84
C LEU A 290 0.71 15.14 -31.45
N PHE A 291 1.27 14.44 -32.43
CA PHE A 291 2.44 13.61 -32.19
C PHE A 291 3.67 14.42 -31.76
N GLU A 292 3.97 15.52 -32.47
CA GLU A 292 5.07 16.40 -32.10
C GLU A 292 4.91 16.92 -30.66
N ALA A 293 3.69 17.34 -30.25
CA ALA A 293 3.45 17.79 -28.88
C ALA A 293 3.71 16.68 -27.84
N VAL A 294 3.28 15.44 -28.11
CA VAL A 294 3.55 14.31 -27.21
C VAL A 294 5.06 13.98 -27.19
N LYS A 295 5.75 14.10 -28.30
CA LYS A 295 7.19 13.92 -28.40
C LYS A 295 7.95 14.98 -27.62
N ASP A 296 7.55 16.24 -27.73
CA ASP A 296 8.10 17.33 -26.91
C ASP A 296 7.93 17.08 -25.40
N MET A 297 6.77 16.52 -24.98
CA MET A 297 6.57 16.10 -23.60
C MET A 297 7.52 14.98 -23.19
N HIS A 298 7.76 14.00 -24.08
CA HIS A 298 8.73 12.94 -23.84
C HIS A 298 10.15 13.49 -23.65
N GLU A 299 10.59 14.34 -24.57
CA GLU A 299 11.94 14.88 -24.56
C GLU A 299 12.21 15.84 -23.39
N THR A 300 11.16 16.35 -22.76
CA THR A 300 11.24 17.31 -21.64
C THR A 300 10.80 16.70 -20.33
N CYS A 301 9.49 16.60 -20.07
CA CYS A 301 8.92 16.20 -18.79
C CYS A 301 9.13 14.71 -18.45
N TYR A 302 9.23 13.86 -19.47
CA TYR A 302 9.26 12.40 -19.32
C TYR A 302 10.56 11.74 -19.78
N SER A 303 11.62 12.55 -20.00
CA SER A 303 12.93 12.04 -20.40
C SER A 303 13.64 11.29 -19.26
N LYS A 304 14.70 10.55 -19.62
CA LYS A 304 15.59 9.85 -18.66
C LYS A 304 16.10 10.74 -17.52
N ASN A 305 16.24 12.03 -17.76
CA ASN A 305 16.81 12.98 -16.83
C ASN A 305 15.74 13.62 -15.92
N CYS A 306 14.47 13.46 -16.25
CA CYS A 306 13.37 14.04 -15.47
C CYS A 306 12.90 13.07 -14.38
N THR A 307 13.62 13.02 -13.28
CA THR A 307 13.34 12.09 -12.17
C THR A 307 12.27 12.61 -11.19
N GLY A 308 11.72 13.81 -11.44
CA GLY A 308 10.78 14.47 -10.51
C GLY A 308 11.41 14.84 -9.16
N ARG A 309 12.73 14.77 -9.04
CA ARG A 309 13.45 15.38 -7.90
C ARG A 309 13.73 16.82 -8.26
N GLU A 310 13.16 17.74 -7.51
CA GLU A 310 13.62 19.12 -7.51
C GLU A 310 15.09 19.11 -7.07
N THR A 311 15.93 19.74 -7.88
CA THR A 311 17.34 20.02 -7.55
C THR A 311 17.42 21.18 -6.58
#